data_bbbb4a0c254315e1caf2deb082a7e4c2
#
_entry.id   bbbb4a0c254315e1caf2deb082a7e4c2
#
_cell.length_a   1.000
_cell.length_b   1.000
_cell.length_c   1.000
_cell.angle_alpha   90.00
_cell.angle_beta   90.00
_cell.angle_gamma   90.00
#
_symmetry.space_group_name_H-M   'P 1'
#
loop_
_entity.id
_entity.type
_entity.pdbx_description
1 polymer ?
#
loop_
_entity_poly.entity_id
_entity_poly.type
_entity_poly.pdbx_seq_one_letter_code
_entity_poly.pdbx_strand_id
1 'polypeptide(L)'
;MYSLSAKLTFYIPHATSLKEKRQVCRSLVEKSKKRFNASIAEVDTQDIHQTLTIGIAIVSGEAAHAQTCLDEIIRFMENHADAELAEVYH
;
A
#
# COMPACT_ATOMS: atom_id res chain seq x y z
N MET A 1 -9.37 -20.83 -7.05
CA MET A 1 -9.15 -19.37 -6.84
C MET A 1 -8.38 -19.17 -5.56
N TYR A 2 -7.38 -18.32 -5.61
CA TYR A 2 -6.57 -17.94 -4.45
C TYR A 2 -6.70 -16.46 -4.20
N SER A 3 -6.69 -16.06 -2.93
CA SER A 3 -6.67 -14.67 -2.54
C SER A 3 -5.58 -14.43 -1.51
N LEU A 4 -4.90 -13.30 -1.64
CA LEU A 4 -3.88 -12.86 -0.68
C LEU A 4 -4.19 -11.42 -0.28
N SER A 5 -3.90 -11.10 0.97
CA SER A 5 -4.00 -9.73 1.44
C SER A 5 -2.81 -9.37 2.30
N ALA A 6 -2.50 -8.09 2.36
CA ALA A 6 -1.44 -7.57 3.21
C ALA A 6 -1.77 -6.15 3.63
N LYS A 7 -1.20 -5.72 4.75
CA LYS A 7 -1.22 -4.32 5.16
C LYS A 7 0.22 -3.82 5.24
N LEU A 8 0.46 -2.66 4.65
CA LEU A 8 1.75 -1.99 4.71
C LEU A 8 1.59 -0.71 5.53
N THR A 9 2.44 -0.54 6.52
CA THR A 9 2.45 0.67 7.32
C THR A 9 3.67 1.51 6.95
N PHE A 10 3.42 2.76 6.56
CA PHE A 10 4.45 3.73 6.21
C PHE A 10 4.50 4.83 7.25
N TYR A 11 5.69 5.33 7.50
CA TYR A 11 5.92 6.51 8.32
C TYR A 11 6.22 7.70 7.41
N ILE A 12 5.53 8.83 7.66
CA ILE A 12 5.66 10.05 6.88
C ILE A 12 6.15 11.17 7.80
N PRO A 13 7.46 11.25 8.08
CA PRO A 13 7.99 12.19 9.08
C PRO A 13 7.77 13.66 8.71
N HIS A 14 7.68 13.97 7.42
CA HIS A 14 7.49 15.37 6.95
C HIS A 14 6.01 15.80 6.94
N ALA A 15 5.07 14.89 7.15
CA ALA A 15 3.66 15.25 7.14
C ALA A 15 3.28 15.98 8.43
N THR A 16 2.79 17.21 8.30
CA THR A 16 2.38 18.04 9.44
C THR A 16 0.86 18.17 9.53
N SER A 17 0.13 17.55 8.60
CA SER A 17 -1.33 17.63 8.55
C SER A 17 -1.92 16.41 7.84
N LEU A 18 -3.20 16.17 8.05
CA LEU A 18 -3.94 15.13 7.31
C LEU A 18 -4.00 15.43 5.82
N LYS A 19 -4.00 16.72 5.44
CA LYS A 19 -3.99 17.10 4.03
C LYS A 19 -2.73 16.62 3.32
N GLU A 20 -1.56 16.81 3.94
CA GLU A 20 -0.29 16.34 3.39
C GLU A 20 -0.25 14.82 3.28
N LYS A 21 -0.70 14.13 4.33
CA LYS A 21 -0.80 12.67 4.30
C LYS A 21 -1.71 12.18 3.18
N ARG A 22 -2.86 12.82 3.00
CA ARG A 22 -3.81 12.42 1.94
C ARG A 22 -3.22 12.57 0.56
N GLN A 23 -2.35 13.56 0.34
CA GLN A 23 -1.66 13.73 -0.93
C GLN A 23 -0.66 12.58 -1.17
N VAL A 24 0.10 12.20 -0.17
CA VAL A 24 1.02 11.05 -0.24
C VAL A 24 0.25 9.76 -0.50
N CYS A 25 -0.83 9.54 0.25
CA CYS A 25 -1.67 8.36 0.10
C CYS A 25 -2.27 8.26 -1.29
N ARG A 26 -2.90 9.33 -1.76
CA ARG A 26 -3.56 9.37 -3.07
C ARG A 26 -2.57 9.06 -4.19
N SER A 27 -1.41 9.71 -4.15
CA SER A 27 -0.37 9.49 -5.16
C SER A 27 0.05 8.02 -5.21
N LEU A 28 0.33 7.42 -4.05
CA LEU A 28 0.78 6.03 -3.97
C LEU A 28 -0.31 5.06 -4.44
N VAL A 29 -1.54 5.24 -3.97
CA VAL A 29 -2.66 4.39 -4.33
C VAL A 29 -2.96 4.47 -5.82
N GLU A 30 -3.02 5.67 -6.39
CA GLU A 30 -3.30 5.85 -7.81
C GLU A 30 -2.22 5.26 -8.71
N LYS A 31 -0.95 5.47 -8.39
CA LYS A 31 0.17 4.90 -9.14
C LYS A 31 0.14 3.37 -9.11
N SER A 32 -0.13 2.81 -7.94
CA SER A 32 -0.18 1.36 -7.76
C SER A 32 -1.35 0.74 -8.51
N LYS A 33 -2.51 1.37 -8.47
CA LYS A 33 -3.70 0.88 -9.20
C LYS A 33 -3.52 0.91 -10.71
N LYS A 34 -2.77 1.88 -11.22
CA LYS A 34 -2.49 1.95 -12.67
C LYS A 34 -1.57 0.82 -13.13
N ARG A 35 -0.71 0.36 -12.25
CA ARG A 35 0.30 -0.63 -12.60
C ARG A 35 -0.13 -2.07 -12.30
N PHE A 36 -0.94 -2.26 -11.28
CA PHE A 36 -1.29 -3.59 -10.80
C PHE A 36 -2.79 -3.80 -10.74
N ASN A 37 -3.22 -5.01 -11.06
CA ASN A 37 -4.61 -5.43 -10.92
C ASN A 37 -4.83 -5.96 -9.51
N ALA A 38 -5.05 -5.05 -8.57
CA ALA A 38 -5.27 -5.38 -7.17
C ALA A 38 -6.21 -4.37 -6.55
N SER A 39 -6.89 -4.76 -5.48
CA SER A 39 -7.65 -3.82 -4.67
C SER A 39 -6.70 -3.17 -3.68
N ILE A 40 -6.63 -1.85 -3.70
CA ILE A 40 -5.68 -1.08 -2.89
C ILE A 40 -6.42 0.10 -2.27
N ALA A 41 -6.28 0.26 -0.96
CA ALA A 41 -6.95 1.34 -0.24
C ALA A 41 -6.21 1.68 1.05
N GLU A 42 -6.39 2.92 1.51
CA GLU A 42 -5.97 3.28 2.86
C GLU A 42 -6.90 2.60 3.87
N VAL A 43 -6.33 2.04 4.93
CA VAL A 43 -7.07 1.38 6.01
C VAL A 43 -6.52 1.81 7.38
N ASP A 44 -7.28 1.59 8.43
CA ASP A 44 -6.89 1.68 9.86
C ASP A 44 -6.46 3.07 10.37
N THR A 45 -5.50 3.73 9.75
CA THR A 45 -4.87 4.93 10.31
C THR A 45 -5.30 6.22 9.61
N GLN A 46 -6.54 6.28 9.13
CA GLN A 46 -7.04 7.41 8.34
C GLN A 46 -6.90 8.76 9.03
N ASP A 47 -7.05 8.81 10.34
CA ASP A 47 -7.03 10.05 11.12
C ASP A 47 -5.67 10.39 11.73
N ILE A 48 -4.63 9.62 11.43
CA ILE A 48 -3.27 9.85 11.93
C ILE A 48 -2.41 10.39 10.80
N HIS A 49 -1.83 11.58 10.97
CA HIS A 49 -1.18 12.25 9.84
C HIS A 49 0.25 11.80 9.54
N GLN A 50 0.94 11.14 10.45
CA GLN A 50 2.30 10.65 10.22
C GLN A 50 2.40 9.16 9.97
N THR A 51 1.27 8.46 9.97
CA THR A 51 1.22 7.02 9.71
C THR A 51 0.21 6.75 8.61
N LEU A 52 0.63 6.02 7.60
CA LEU A 52 -0.19 5.62 6.47
C LEU A 52 -0.23 4.09 6.40
N THR A 53 -1.42 3.51 6.49
CA THR A 53 -1.59 2.06 6.35
C THR A 53 -2.35 1.77 5.06
N ILE A 54 -1.73 0.99 4.18
CA ILE A 54 -2.31 0.58 2.90
C ILE A 54 -2.70 -0.88 2.97
N GLY A 55 -3.95 -1.16 2.65
CA GLY A 55 -4.43 -2.53 2.47
C GLY A 55 -4.36 -2.93 1.00
N ILE A 56 -3.94 -4.17 0.75
CA ILE A 56 -3.82 -4.76 -0.58
C ILE A 56 -4.54 -6.10 -0.57
N ALA A 57 -5.37 -6.35 -1.59
CA ALA A 57 -6.00 -7.65 -1.78
C ALA A 57 -5.88 -8.07 -3.23
N ILE A 58 -5.47 -9.32 -3.46
CA ILE A 58 -5.21 -9.89 -4.78
C ILE A 58 -5.98 -11.18 -4.93
N VAL A 59 -6.54 -11.39 -6.10
CA VAL A 59 -7.17 -12.65 -6.51
C VAL A 59 -6.40 -13.21 -7.69
N SER A 60 -6.15 -14.52 -7.70
CA SER A 60 -5.49 -15.20 -8.81
C SER A 60 -6.00 -16.64 -8.94
N GLY A 61 -5.86 -17.20 -10.13
CA GLY A 61 -6.09 -18.62 -10.37
C GLY A 61 -4.95 -19.51 -9.90
N GLU A 62 -3.77 -18.91 -9.60
CA GLU A 62 -2.58 -19.63 -9.16
C GLU A 62 -1.97 -18.96 -7.93
N ALA A 63 -1.67 -19.78 -6.90
CA ALA A 63 -1.11 -19.28 -5.64
C ALA A 63 0.25 -18.59 -5.83
N ALA A 64 1.13 -19.20 -6.63
CA ALA A 64 2.46 -18.65 -6.90
C ALA A 64 2.38 -17.29 -7.61
N HIS A 65 1.44 -17.14 -8.55
CA HIS A 65 1.23 -15.88 -9.25
C HIS A 65 0.73 -14.79 -8.29
N ALA A 66 -0.19 -15.14 -7.41
CA ALA A 66 -0.70 -14.19 -6.41
C ALA A 66 0.43 -13.68 -5.51
N GLN A 67 1.31 -14.58 -5.05
CA GLN A 67 2.44 -14.21 -4.19
C GLN A 67 3.43 -13.32 -4.94
N THR A 68 3.77 -13.66 -6.18
CA THR A 68 4.66 -12.85 -7.01
C THR A 68 4.11 -11.44 -7.20
N CYS A 69 2.81 -11.34 -7.50
CA CYS A 69 2.15 -10.05 -7.67
C CYS A 69 2.21 -9.22 -6.38
N LEU A 70 1.93 -9.82 -5.24
CA LEU A 70 1.99 -9.14 -3.95
C LEU A 70 3.41 -8.63 -3.67
N ASP A 71 4.43 -9.47 -3.90
CA ASP A 71 5.82 -9.07 -3.68
C ASP A 71 6.22 -7.90 -4.58
N GLU A 72 5.77 -7.89 -5.83
CA GLU A 72 6.02 -6.80 -6.76
C GLU A 72 5.35 -5.49 -6.33
N ILE A 73 4.11 -5.58 -5.84
CA ILE A 73 3.38 -4.40 -5.35
C ILE A 73 4.11 -3.80 -4.14
N ILE A 74 4.52 -4.64 -3.18
CA ILE A 74 5.24 -4.18 -1.99
C ILE A 74 6.53 -3.47 -2.39
N ARG A 75 7.31 -4.06 -3.30
CA ARG A 75 8.55 -3.46 -3.79
C ARG A 75 8.29 -2.13 -4.50
N PHE A 76 7.25 -2.09 -5.34
CA PHE A 76 6.88 -0.87 -6.04
C PHE A 76 6.53 0.25 -5.05
N MET A 77 5.69 -0.06 -4.07
CA MET A 77 5.26 0.92 -3.07
C MET A 77 6.44 1.42 -2.23
N GLU A 78 7.33 0.52 -1.83
CA GLU A 78 8.51 0.90 -1.06
C GLU A 78 9.38 1.90 -1.84
N ASN A 79 9.52 1.70 -3.14
CA ASN A 79 10.38 2.53 -3.99
C ASN A 79 9.73 3.83 -4.45
N HIS A 80 8.39 3.90 -4.48
CA HIS A 80 7.67 5.05 -5.05
C HIS A 80 6.91 5.88 -4.03
N ALA A 81 6.80 5.43 -2.78
CA ALA A 81 6.13 6.19 -1.74
C ALA A 81 7.03 7.32 -1.26
N ASP A 82 6.46 8.52 -1.07
CA ASP A 82 7.13 9.61 -0.38
C ASP A 82 6.97 9.39 1.14
N ALA A 83 7.45 8.25 1.60
CA ALA A 83 7.28 7.76 2.96
C ALA A 83 8.23 6.58 3.19
N GLU A 84 8.43 6.23 4.46
CA GLU A 84 9.27 5.10 4.86
C GLU A 84 8.41 3.88 5.19
N LEU A 85 8.68 2.76 4.54
CA LEU A 85 8.00 1.50 4.86
C LEU A 85 8.50 1.01 6.22
N ALA A 86 7.59 0.93 7.19
CA ALA A 86 7.90 0.54 8.56
C ALA A 86 7.55 -0.91 8.86
N GLU A 87 6.46 -1.42 8.29
CA GLU A 87 5.96 -2.75 8.62
C GLU A 87 5.15 -3.34 7.47
N VAL A 88 5.28 -4.66 7.29
CA VAL A 88 4.44 -5.43 6.38
C VAL A 88 3.76 -6.52 7.20
N TYR A 89 2.44 -6.56 7.13
CA TYR A 89 1.64 -7.55 7.85
C TYR A 89 0.83 -8.37 6.84
N HIS A 90 1.01 -9.67 6.87
CA HIS A 90 0.26 -10.62 6.04
C HIS A 90 -0.85 -11.25 6.86
#